data_28d307e9d57a9f96ee750350b03b6823
#
_entry.id   28d307e9d57a9f96ee750350b03b6823
#
_cell.length_a   1.000
_cell.length_b   1.000
_cell.length_c   1.000
_cell.angle_alpha   90.00
_cell.angle_beta   90.00
_cell.angle_gamma   90.00
#
_symmetry.space_group_name_H-M   'P 1'
#
loop_
_entity.id
_entity.type
_entity.pdbx_description
1 polymer ?
#
loop_
_entity_poly.entity_id
_entity_poly.type
_entity_poly.pdbx_seq_one_letter_code
_entity_poly.pdbx_strand_id
1 'polypeptide(L)'
;IWVPGGVHFLLDDAAASDSIDFVLVSNTTVKVFKDQFQDPTFYFTVPMQVAAEREIASYQWRRSGREGEMEWNVSYSMFAHPTTQSVNIVGQAIGPFIFAANMFNFVLLMSSIVAEKENGLRQALKTSGMLDSAFWCSWIFIELIISVIFSLLLVGFGAMFGFAFFLKNSFSVVFVLFLLFQWAMMGLAFFLAPFIGTSGGAINAGFVVFIVGWIFQAIIAFDYPYSPEYIGSLPIVTAIFTLVPPDPLAKGSIDLGMA
;
A
#
# COMPACT_ATOMS: atom_id res chain seq x y z
N ILE A 1 13.75 -17.65 -33.54
CA ILE A 1 12.38 -18.22 -33.62
C ILE A 1 12.08 -18.76 -32.24
N TRP A 2 11.10 -18.17 -31.57
CA TRP A 2 10.68 -18.66 -30.26
C TRP A 2 9.66 -19.80 -30.47
N VAL A 3 10.03 -21.03 -30.08
CA VAL A 3 9.15 -22.18 -30.14
C VAL A 3 8.53 -22.37 -28.75
N PRO A 4 7.24 -22.17 -28.59
CA PRO A 4 6.60 -22.25 -27.28
C PRO A 4 6.49 -23.68 -26.74
N GLY A 5 6.54 -24.70 -27.61
CA GLY A 5 6.48 -26.10 -27.23
C GLY A 5 6.17 -27.02 -28.44
N GLY A 6 6.00 -28.29 -28.17
CA GLY A 6 5.64 -29.30 -29.14
C GLY A 6 4.98 -30.53 -28.52
N VAL A 7 4.27 -31.29 -29.34
CA VAL A 7 3.71 -32.58 -28.94
C VAL A 7 4.51 -33.68 -29.64
N HIS A 8 5.03 -34.61 -28.86
CA HIS A 8 5.72 -35.80 -29.35
C HIS A 8 4.85 -37.03 -29.11
N PHE A 9 4.40 -37.67 -30.17
CA PHE A 9 3.70 -38.96 -30.08
C PHE A 9 4.74 -40.06 -29.91
N LEU A 10 4.59 -40.87 -28.87
CA LEU A 10 5.39 -42.06 -28.65
C LEU A 10 4.72 -43.19 -29.46
N LEU A 11 5.22 -43.43 -30.67
CA LEU A 11 4.79 -44.53 -31.49
C LEU A 11 5.59 -45.77 -31.05
N ASP A 12 5.11 -46.43 -30.01
CA ASP A 12 5.48 -47.84 -29.82
C ASP A 12 4.84 -48.68 -30.89
N ASP A 13 5.47 -49.82 -31.31
CA ASP A 13 4.97 -50.68 -32.37
C ASP A 13 3.52 -51.05 -32.14
N ALA A 14 2.67 -50.14 -32.57
CA ALA A 14 1.31 -49.93 -32.11
C ALA A 14 0.29 -50.76 -32.90
N ALA A 15 0.66 -51.93 -33.34
CA ALA A 15 -0.31 -52.88 -33.86
C ALA A 15 -1.16 -53.57 -32.76
N ALA A 16 -0.79 -53.42 -31.49
CA ALA A 16 -1.39 -54.17 -30.38
C ALA A 16 -1.93 -53.34 -29.19
N SER A 17 -1.60 -52.05 -29.05
CA SER A 17 -2.14 -51.27 -27.96
C SER A 17 -3.22 -50.28 -28.40
N ASP A 18 -4.34 -50.27 -27.68
CA ASP A 18 -5.46 -49.36 -27.92
C ASP A 18 -5.21 -47.95 -27.27
N SER A 19 -4.00 -47.74 -26.72
CA SER A 19 -3.55 -46.51 -26.12
C SER A 19 -2.57 -45.74 -27.02
N ILE A 20 -2.74 -44.44 -27.10
CA ILE A 20 -1.82 -43.52 -27.80
C ILE A 20 -1.16 -42.68 -26.75
N ASP A 21 0.14 -42.90 -26.54
CA ASP A 21 0.91 -42.14 -25.60
C ASP A 21 1.57 -40.94 -26.29
N PHE A 22 1.55 -39.78 -25.61
CA PHE A 22 2.20 -38.58 -26.10
C PHE A 22 2.86 -37.80 -24.97
N VAL A 23 3.91 -37.10 -25.31
CA VAL A 23 4.64 -36.22 -24.40
C VAL A 23 4.48 -34.77 -24.86
N LEU A 24 4.05 -33.93 -23.95
CA LEU A 24 3.96 -32.50 -24.16
C LEU A 24 5.23 -31.82 -23.67
N VAL A 25 5.94 -31.17 -24.57
CA VAL A 25 7.12 -30.35 -24.21
C VAL A 25 6.73 -28.88 -24.32
N SER A 26 6.81 -28.15 -23.23
CA SER A 26 6.48 -26.73 -23.22
C SER A 26 7.49 -25.92 -22.43
N ASN A 27 7.66 -24.65 -22.81
CA ASN A 27 8.45 -23.70 -22.06
C ASN A 27 7.58 -23.06 -20.97
N THR A 28 7.78 -23.46 -19.73
CA THR A 28 7.04 -22.99 -18.55
C THR A 28 7.67 -21.74 -17.90
N THR A 29 8.63 -21.09 -18.56
CA THR A 29 9.25 -19.89 -18.01
C THR A 29 8.23 -18.76 -17.93
N VAL A 30 7.90 -18.36 -16.71
CA VAL A 30 7.02 -17.23 -16.45
C VAL A 30 7.70 -15.93 -16.88
N LYS A 31 7.00 -15.11 -17.65
CA LYS A 31 7.46 -13.79 -18.06
C LYS A 31 6.63 -12.71 -17.38
N VAL A 32 7.30 -11.64 -17.00
CA VAL A 32 6.63 -10.43 -16.53
C VAL A 32 6.53 -9.45 -17.70
N PHE A 33 5.32 -9.10 -18.07
CA PHE A 33 5.04 -8.10 -19.09
C PHE A 33 4.05 -7.08 -18.53
N LYS A 34 4.44 -5.80 -18.50
CA LYS A 34 3.63 -4.70 -17.93
C LYS A 34 3.12 -5.02 -16.52
N ASP A 35 4.01 -5.48 -15.64
CA ASP A 35 3.75 -5.87 -14.24
C ASP A 35 2.72 -7.01 -14.05
N GLN A 36 2.40 -7.71 -15.13
CA GLN A 36 1.56 -8.91 -15.08
C GLN A 36 2.40 -10.16 -15.33
N PHE A 37 2.21 -11.15 -14.45
CA PHE A 37 2.79 -12.48 -14.65
C PHE A 37 2.00 -13.17 -15.78
N GLN A 38 2.71 -13.46 -16.88
CA GLN A 38 2.18 -14.29 -17.95
C GLN A 38 2.68 -15.72 -17.74
N ASP A 39 1.77 -16.60 -17.31
CA ASP A 39 2.05 -18.01 -17.17
C ASP A 39 1.72 -18.71 -18.50
N PRO A 40 2.75 -19.21 -19.23
CA PRO A 40 2.54 -19.92 -20.49
C PRO A 40 1.76 -21.22 -20.33
N THR A 41 1.67 -21.78 -19.12
CA THR A 41 0.90 -22.99 -18.84
C THR A 41 -0.56 -22.79 -19.21
N PHE A 42 -1.18 -21.70 -18.78
CA PHE A 42 -2.58 -21.42 -19.05
C PHE A 42 -2.85 -21.02 -20.51
N TYR A 43 -1.99 -20.15 -21.07
CA TYR A 43 -2.23 -19.59 -22.42
C TYR A 43 -1.76 -20.51 -23.55
N PHE A 44 -0.88 -21.45 -23.27
CA PHE A 44 -0.27 -22.27 -24.30
C PHE A 44 -0.30 -23.78 -24.00
N THR A 45 0.17 -24.21 -22.83
CA THR A 45 0.33 -25.65 -22.51
C THR A 45 -1.02 -26.37 -22.45
N VAL A 46 -1.98 -25.78 -21.70
CA VAL A 46 -3.32 -26.38 -21.57
C VAL A 46 -4.09 -26.41 -22.89
N PRO A 47 -4.16 -25.31 -23.69
CA PRO A 47 -4.79 -25.38 -25.02
C PRO A 47 -4.13 -26.37 -25.97
N MET A 48 -2.82 -26.51 -25.94
CA MET A 48 -2.08 -27.48 -26.76
C MET A 48 -2.37 -28.90 -26.34
N GLN A 49 -2.45 -29.19 -25.05
CA GLN A 49 -2.84 -30.50 -24.52
C GLN A 49 -4.25 -30.87 -24.97
N VAL A 50 -5.20 -29.96 -24.79
CA VAL A 50 -6.60 -30.18 -25.22
C VAL A 50 -6.71 -30.42 -26.73
N ALA A 51 -5.93 -29.70 -27.54
CA ALA A 51 -5.90 -29.91 -28.98
C ALA A 51 -5.37 -31.31 -29.34
N ALA A 52 -4.28 -31.74 -28.67
CA ALA A 52 -3.73 -33.08 -28.87
C ALA A 52 -4.72 -34.19 -28.47
N GLU A 53 -5.34 -34.07 -27.31
CA GLU A 53 -6.33 -35.01 -26.80
C GLU A 53 -7.56 -35.08 -27.71
N ARG A 54 -8.01 -33.95 -28.26
CA ARG A 54 -9.11 -33.86 -29.22
C ARG A 54 -8.80 -34.64 -30.50
N GLU A 55 -7.60 -34.46 -31.04
CA GLU A 55 -7.21 -35.18 -32.28
C GLU A 55 -7.07 -36.67 -32.02
N ILE A 56 -6.52 -37.09 -30.88
CA ILE A 56 -6.44 -38.50 -30.48
C ILE A 56 -7.85 -39.10 -30.35
N ALA A 57 -8.74 -38.41 -29.64
CA ALA A 57 -10.11 -38.86 -29.46
C ALA A 57 -10.87 -38.98 -30.82
N SER A 58 -10.66 -37.98 -31.71
CA SER A 58 -11.23 -38.00 -33.07
C SER A 58 -10.71 -39.17 -33.91
N TYR A 59 -9.42 -39.49 -33.79
CA TYR A 59 -8.80 -40.63 -34.45
C TYR A 59 -9.38 -41.97 -33.95
N GLN A 60 -9.47 -42.13 -32.62
CA GLN A 60 -10.06 -43.34 -32.01
C GLN A 60 -11.55 -43.50 -32.37
N TRP A 61 -12.30 -42.39 -32.43
CA TRP A 61 -13.68 -42.38 -32.85
C TRP A 61 -13.86 -42.91 -34.27
N ARG A 62 -13.05 -42.42 -35.23
CA ARG A 62 -13.05 -42.89 -36.61
C ARG A 62 -12.63 -44.35 -36.72
N ARG A 63 -11.61 -44.77 -35.95
CA ARG A 63 -11.12 -46.17 -35.93
C ARG A 63 -12.17 -47.15 -35.40
N SER A 64 -13.04 -46.70 -34.49
CA SER A 64 -14.13 -47.51 -33.95
C SER A 64 -15.33 -47.71 -34.91
N GLY A 65 -15.22 -47.23 -36.17
CA GLY A 65 -16.25 -47.37 -37.19
C GLY A 65 -17.50 -46.52 -36.98
N ARG A 66 -17.42 -45.51 -36.12
CA ARG A 66 -18.54 -44.59 -35.92
C ARG A 66 -18.50 -43.47 -36.96
N GLU A 67 -19.60 -43.30 -37.68
CA GLU A 67 -19.77 -42.22 -38.65
C GLU A 67 -20.24 -40.94 -37.93
N GLY A 68 -19.66 -39.81 -38.29
CA GLY A 68 -19.98 -38.47 -37.73
C GLY A 68 -18.77 -37.77 -37.09
N GLU A 69 -18.89 -36.46 -37.00
CA GLU A 69 -17.90 -35.66 -36.27
C GLU A 69 -18.19 -35.72 -34.77
N MET A 70 -17.15 -35.93 -33.98
CA MET A 70 -17.26 -35.89 -32.53
C MET A 70 -17.36 -34.40 -32.10
N GLU A 71 -18.50 -34.03 -31.53
CA GLU A 71 -18.67 -32.72 -30.96
C GLU A 71 -17.90 -32.63 -29.63
N TRP A 72 -16.91 -31.74 -29.61
CA TRP A 72 -16.04 -31.51 -28.43
C TRP A 72 -16.19 -30.07 -27.97
N ASN A 73 -16.85 -29.88 -26.84
CA ASN A 73 -17.02 -28.58 -26.24
C ASN A 73 -16.17 -28.49 -24.95
N VAL A 74 -15.15 -27.67 -24.98
CA VAL A 74 -14.26 -27.44 -23.82
C VAL A 74 -14.43 -26.02 -23.36
N SER A 75 -14.88 -25.83 -22.13
CA SER A 75 -14.95 -24.53 -21.48
C SER A 75 -13.89 -24.44 -20.39
N TYR A 76 -13.17 -23.33 -20.36
CA TYR A 76 -12.22 -23.02 -19.32
C TYR A 76 -12.87 -22.06 -18.34
N SER A 77 -12.86 -22.41 -17.06
CA SER A 77 -13.18 -21.47 -15.99
C SER A 77 -11.99 -21.37 -15.02
N MET A 78 -11.67 -20.17 -14.63
CA MET A 78 -10.70 -20.01 -13.56
C MET A 78 -11.32 -20.51 -12.26
N PHE A 79 -10.55 -21.24 -11.46
CA PHE A 79 -10.92 -21.44 -10.07
C PHE A 79 -11.16 -20.08 -9.42
N ALA A 80 -12.18 -19.97 -8.58
CA ALA A 80 -12.38 -18.81 -7.74
C ALA A 80 -11.16 -18.67 -6.83
N HIS A 81 -10.18 -17.89 -7.29
CA HIS A 81 -9.08 -17.47 -6.43
C HIS A 81 -9.62 -16.46 -5.44
N PRO A 82 -9.21 -16.51 -4.17
CA PRO A 82 -9.39 -15.37 -3.29
C PRO A 82 -8.80 -14.17 -4.05
N THR A 83 -9.56 -13.10 -4.12
CA THR A 83 -9.14 -11.86 -4.78
C THR A 83 -7.73 -11.54 -4.30
N THR A 84 -6.74 -11.72 -5.15
CA THR A 84 -5.40 -11.19 -4.87
C THR A 84 -5.59 -9.70 -4.79
N GLN A 85 -5.53 -9.18 -3.58
CA GLN A 85 -5.53 -7.74 -3.38
C GLN A 85 -4.34 -7.22 -4.18
N SER A 86 -4.62 -6.52 -5.24
CA SER A 86 -3.57 -5.80 -5.97
C SER A 86 -2.95 -4.86 -4.96
N VAL A 87 -1.70 -5.13 -4.58
CA VAL A 87 -0.97 -4.27 -3.66
C VAL A 87 -0.92 -2.89 -4.31
N ASN A 88 -1.74 -1.98 -3.80
CA ASN A 88 -1.75 -0.62 -4.30
C ASN A 88 -0.52 0.10 -3.71
N ILE A 89 0.62 -0.03 -4.40
CA ILE A 89 1.90 0.56 -4.00
C ILE A 89 1.74 2.06 -3.74
N VAL A 90 0.87 2.73 -4.50
CA VAL A 90 0.59 4.15 -4.32
C VAL A 90 -0.07 4.42 -2.97
N GLY A 91 -1.06 3.61 -2.57
CA GLY A 91 -1.73 3.76 -1.27
C GLY A 91 -0.77 3.51 -0.10
N GLN A 92 0.14 2.54 -0.22
CA GLN A 92 1.14 2.26 0.81
C GLN A 92 2.23 3.35 0.90
N ALA A 93 2.60 3.97 -0.22
CA ALA A 93 3.64 4.99 -0.26
C ALA A 93 3.15 6.38 0.20
N ILE A 94 1.87 6.70 0.02
CA ILE A 94 1.31 8.03 0.35
C ILE A 94 1.54 8.39 1.82
N GLY A 95 1.24 7.48 2.76
CA GLY A 95 1.42 7.73 4.20
C GLY A 95 2.84 8.18 4.56
N PRO A 96 3.89 7.40 4.23
CA PRO A 96 5.28 7.79 4.46
C PRO A 96 5.69 9.12 3.82
N PHE A 97 5.26 9.41 2.59
CA PHE A 97 5.59 10.67 1.92
C PHE A 97 4.94 11.88 2.59
N ILE A 98 3.67 11.77 2.98
CA ILE A 98 2.96 12.85 3.68
C ILE A 98 3.55 13.06 5.06
N PHE A 99 3.89 12.00 5.77
CA PHE A 99 4.60 12.07 7.03
C PHE A 99 5.92 12.83 6.89
N ALA A 100 6.76 12.46 5.90
CA ALA A 100 8.03 13.12 5.64
C ALA A 100 7.84 14.63 5.31
N ALA A 101 6.86 14.96 4.47
CA ALA A 101 6.57 16.37 4.14
C ALA A 101 6.12 17.17 5.37
N ASN A 102 5.31 16.57 6.24
CA ASN A 102 4.83 17.23 7.45
C ASN A 102 5.92 17.40 8.53
N MET A 103 6.98 16.59 8.49
CA MET A 103 8.11 16.74 9.42
C MET A 103 8.79 18.10 9.34
N PHE A 104 8.79 18.75 8.16
CA PHE A 104 9.30 20.12 8.03
C PHE A 104 8.50 21.09 8.91
N ASN A 105 7.17 21.06 8.81
CA ASN A 105 6.31 21.90 9.63
C ASN A 105 6.48 21.59 11.12
N PHE A 106 6.52 20.31 11.49
CA PHE A 106 6.74 19.86 12.86
C PHE A 106 8.04 20.40 13.46
N VAL A 107 9.16 20.28 12.74
CA VAL A 107 10.47 20.75 13.20
C VAL A 107 10.50 22.28 13.30
N LEU A 108 9.93 22.98 12.31
CA LEU A 108 9.86 24.45 12.34
C LEU A 108 9.03 24.95 13.52
N LEU A 109 7.84 24.38 13.75
CA LEU A 109 6.99 24.72 14.89
C LEU A 109 7.72 24.50 16.21
N MET A 110 8.27 23.29 16.41
CA MET A 110 8.97 22.93 17.65
C MET A 110 10.20 23.82 17.87
N SER A 111 11.00 24.05 16.81
CA SER A 111 12.17 24.91 16.87
C SER A 111 11.81 26.38 17.21
N SER A 112 10.72 26.90 16.63
CA SER A 112 10.26 28.26 16.90
C SER A 112 9.82 28.44 18.36
N ILE A 113 9.04 27.51 18.89
CA ILE A 113 8.59 27.52 20.29
C ILE A 113 9.79 27.45 21.24
N VAL A 114 10.74 26.56 20.93
CA VAL A 114 11.95 26.40 21.77
C VAL A 114 12.86 27.61 21.64
N ALA A 115 12.99 28.24 20.48
CA ALA A 115 13.76 29.48 20.29
C ALA A 115 13.18 30.64 21.10
N GLU A 116 11.87 30.80 21.19
CA GLU A 116 11.25 31.81 22.07
C GLU A 116 11.55 31.54 23.55
N LYS A 117 11.60 30.27 23.96
CA LYS A 117 12.00 29.87 25.31
C LYS A 117 13.49 30.16 25.56
N GLU A 118 14.36 29.80 24.61
CA GLU A 118 15.81 30.00 24.68
C GLU A 118 16.18 31.49 24.78
N ASN A 119 15.51 32.32 23.98
CA ASN A 119 15.72 33.78 23.99
C ASN A 119 15.03 34.52 25.16
N GLY A 120 14.35 33.81 26.04
CA GLY A 120 13.65 34.43 27.17
C GLY A 120 12.44 35.28 26.79
N LEU A 121 11.99 35.25 25.52
CA LEU A 121 10.87 36.07 25.03
C LEU A 121 9.58 35.78 25.79
N ARG A 122 9.33 34.53 26.13
CA ARG A 122 8.17 34.14 26.93
C ARG A 122 8.19 34.81 28.34
N GLN A 123 9.37 34.88 28.96
CA GLN A 123 9.50 35.54 30.26
C GLN A 123 9.28 37.07 30.15
N ALA A 124 9.83 37.70 29.12
CA ALA A 124 9.62 39.11 28.83
C ALA A 124 8.14 39.45 28.59
N LEU A 125 7.42 38.59 27.82
CA LEU A 125 6.00 38.76 27.60
C LEU A 125 5.17 38.57 28.88
N LYS A 126 5.58 37.65 29.75
CA LYS A 126 4.93 37.42 31.04
C LYS A 126 5.12 38.59 32.01
N THR A 127 6.32 39.20 32.03
CA THR A 127 6.57 40.42 32.82
C THR A 127 5.79 41.62 32.30
N SER A 128 5.43 41.65 31.02
CA SER A 128 4.56 42.65 30.40
C SER A 128 3.06 42.40 30.65
N GLY A 129 2.70 41.38 31.44
CA GLY A 129 1.33 41.09 31.84
C GLY A 129 0.58 40.12 30.93
N MET A 130 1.28 39.44 29.98
CA MET A 130 0.63 38.42 29.11
C MET A 130 0.32 37.15 29.92
N LEU A 131 -0.88 36.60 29.73
CA LEU A 131 -1.29 35.34 30.31
C LEU A 131 -0.63 34.16 29.58
N ASP A 132 -0.19 33.14 30.30
CA ASP A 132 0.39 31.92 29.71
C ASP A 132 -0.60 31.22 28.74
N SER A 133 -1.91 31.29 29.04
CA SER A 133 -2.95 30.74 28.13
C SER A 133 -3.01 31.50 26.81
N ALA A 134 -2.86 32.82 26.80
CA ALA A 134 -2.86 33.62 25.59
C ALA A 134 -1.68 33.27 24.68
N PHE A 135 -0.51 32.97 25.24
CA PHE A 135 0.66 32.50 24.51
C PHE A 135 0.38 31.19 23.77
N TRP A 136 -0.12 30.19 24.49
CA TRP A 136 -0.41 28.91 23.87
C TRP A 136 -1.58 28.97 22.87
N CYS A 137 -2.63 29.72 23.19
CA CYS A 137 -3.76 29.92 22.26
C CYS A 137 -3.33 30.58 20.96
N SER A 138 -2.38 31.55 20.99
CA SER A 138 -1.91 32.17 19.75
C SER A 138 -1.17 31.18 18.85
N TRP A 139 -0.30 30.36 19.42
CA TRP A 139 0.38 29.28 18.66
C TRP A 139 -0.59 28.27 18.09
N ILE A 140 -1.54 27.79 18.90
CA ILE A 140 -2.57 26.86 18.44
C ILE A 140 -3.39 27.45 17.30
N PHE A 141 -3.82 28.71 17.43
CA PHE A 141 -4.64 29.36 16.42
C PHE A 141 -3.94 29.53 15.08
N ILE A 142 -2.66 29.93 15.10
CA ILE A 142 -1.85 30.06 13.88
C ILE A 142 -1.66 28.68 13.21
N GLU A 143 -1.31 27.67 13.99
CA GLU A 143 -1.09 26.32 13.47
C GLU A 143 -2.37 25.67 12.95
N LEU A 144 -3.54 25.95 13.52
CA LEU A 144 -4.83 25.51 12.98
C LEU A 144 -5.09 26.08 11.59
N ILE A 145 -4.76 27.36 11.38
CA ILE A 145 -4.91 27.99 10.04
C ILE A 145 -3.92 27.37 9.06
N ILE A 146 -2.65 27.22 9.44
CA ILE A 146 -1.62 26.62 8.60
C ILE A 146 -1.98 25.18 8.23
N SER A 147 -2.46 24.40 9.19
CA SER A 147 -2.86 22.99 8.95
C SER A 147 -4.03 22.86 7.97
N VAL A 148 -5.02 23.75 8.03
CA VAL A 148 -6.12 23.78 7.06
C VAL A 148 -5.61 24.09 5.66
N ILE A 149 -4.78 25.13 5.53
CA ILE A 149 -4.20 25.55 4.24
C ILE A 149 -3.35 24.40 3.66
N PHE A 150 -2.47 23.83 4.48
CA PHE A 150 -1.59 22.74 4.03
C PHE A 150 -2.39 21.49 3.61
N SER A 151 -3.40 21.10 4.37
CA SER A 151 -4.26 19.96 4.02
C SER A 151 -5.04 20.20 2.72
N LEU A 152 -5.54 21.43 2.50
CA LEU A 152 -6.20 21.79 1.24
C LEU A 152 -5.24 21.75 0.04
N LEU A 153 -4.03 22.32 0.21
CA LEU A 153 -3.00 22.28 -0.83
C LEU A 153 -2.60 20.86 -1.17
N LEU A 154 -2.41 20.01 -0.15
CA LEU A 154 -2.00 18.62 -0.33
C LEU A 154 -3.06 17.82 -1.12
N VAL A 155 -4.34 17.92 -0.74
CA VAL A 155 -5.42 17.25 -1.48
C VAL A 155 -5.60 17.86 -2.86
N GLY A 156 -5.51 19.19 -3.00
CA GLY A 156 -5.61 19.89 -4.26
C GLY A 156 -4.51 19.49 -5.26
N PHE A 157 -3.25 19.46 -4.82
CA PHE A 157 -2.13 19.00 -5.65
C PHE A 157 -2.24 17.51 -5.98
N GLY A 158 -2.62 16.66 -5.01
CA GLY A 158 -2.84 15.24 -5.24
C GLY A 158 -3.89 14.96 -6.32
N ALA A 159 -4.98 15.71 -6.31
CA ALA A 159 -6.02 15.65 -7.34
C ALA A 159 -5.53 16.21 -8.69
N MET A 160 -4.78 17.33 -8.68
CA MET A 160 -4.24 17.96 -9.89
C MET A 160 -3.23 17.05 -10.61
N PHE A 161 -2.40 16.31 -9.88
CA PHE A 161 -1.46 15.34 -10.46
C PHE A 161 -2.13 14.01 -10.86
N GLY A 162 -3.43 13.86 -10.65
CA GLY A 162 -4.18 12.69 -11.09
C GLY A 162 -3.91 11.42 -10.30
N PHE A 163 -3.42 11.52 -9.06
CA PHE A 163 -3.21 10.33 -8.24
C PHE A 163 -4.53 9.65 -7.90
N ALA A 164 -4.64 8.37 -8.22
CA ALA A 164 -5.85 7.58 -8.04
C ALA A 164 -6.39 7.61 -6.60
N PHE A 165 -5.52 7.68 -5.61
CA PHE A 165 -5.88 7.82 -4.20
C PHE A 165 -6.77 9.03 -3.92
N PHE A 166 -6.45 10.20 -4.51
CA PHE A 166 -7.21 11.43 -4.29
C PHE A 166 -8.46 11.53 -5.17
N LEU A 167 -8.47 10.86 -6.32
CA LEU A 167 -9.59 10.90 -7.26
C LEU A 167 -10.68 9.87 -6.94
N LYS A 168 -10.30 8.69 -6.43
CA LYS A 168 -11.25 7.62 -6.12
C LYS A 168 -11.94 7.81 -4.77
N ASN A 169 -11.25 8.41 -3.81
CA ASN A 169 -11.78 8.63 -2.48
C ASN A 169 -12.53 9.95 -2.38
N SER A 170 -13.50 10.04 -1.46
CA SER A 170 -14.21 11.29 -1.22
C SER A 170 -13.25 12.36 -0.66
N PHE A 171 -13.31 13.56 -1.23
CA PHE A 171 -12.49 14.71 -0.82
C PHE A 171 -12.52 14.94 0.70
N SER A 172 -13.72 14.89 1.29
CA SER A 172 -13.91 15.18 2.72
C SER A 172 -13.16 14.19 3.62
N VAL A 173 -13.15 12.89 3.27
CA VAL A 173 -12.49 11.86 4.09
C VAL A 173 -10.98 12.05 4.05
N VAL A 174 -10.41 12.25 2.85
CA VAL A 174 -8.98 12.47 2.67
C VAL A 174 -8.54 13.77 3.34
N PHE A 175 -9.30 14.84 3.19
CA PHE A 175 -9.02 16.13 3.82
C PHE A 175 -9.02 16.03 5.35
N VAL A 176 -10.05 15.40 5.94
CA VAL A 176 -10.15 15.25 7.39
C VAL A 176 -9.03 14.35 7.93
N LEU A 177 -8.66 13.28 7.23
CA LEU A 177 -7.55 12.42 7.62
C LEU A 177 -6.25 13.23 7.76
N PHE A 178 -5.91 14.04 6.76
CA PHE A 178 -4.68 14.84 6.80
C PHE A 178 -4.76 15.97 7.81
N LEU A 179 -5.91 16.61 7.96
CA LEU A 179 -6.11 17.67 8.95
C LEU A 179 -5.92 17.13 10.38
N LEU A 180 -6.54 16.00 10.71
CA LEU A 180 -6.41 15.37 12.03
C LEU A 180 -4.97 14.92 12.30
N PHE A 181 -4.30 14.38 11.28
CA PHE A 181 -2.90 14.03 11.38
C PHE A 181 -2.03 15.26 11.72
N GLN A 182 -2.23 16.39 11.04
CA GLN A 182 -1.50 17.63 11.32
C GLN A 182 -1.74 18.12 12.75
N TRP A 183 -2.98 18.06 13.23
CA TRP A 183 -3.31 18.43 14.60
C TRP A 183 -2.66 17.50 15.62
N ALA A 184 -2.59 16.21 15.34
CA ALA A 184 -1.90 15.26 16.20
C ALA A 184 -0.39 15.54 16.26
N MET A 185 0.24 15.88 15.12
CA MET A 185 1.65 16.26 15.06
C MET A 185 1.91 17.60 15.80
N MET A 186 1.02 18.57 15.66
CA MET A 186 1.06 19.81 16.44
C MET A 186 1.01 19.52 17.95
N GLY A 187 0.10 18.66 18.40
CA GLY A 187 0.02 18.22 19.79
C GLY A 187 1.31 17.57 20.30
N LEU A 188 1.93 16.73 19.46
CA LEU A 188 3.23 16.13 19.77
C LEU A 188 4.35 17.16 19.89
N ALA A 189 4.38 18.18 19.00
CA ALA A 189 5.35 19.27 19.08
C ALA A 189 5.21 20.06 20.38
N PHE A 190 3.99 20.41 20.78
CA PHE A 190 3.72 21.10 22.05
C PHE A 190 4.07 20.24 23.27
N PHE A 191 3.88 18.95 23.18
CA PHE A 191 4.25 18.01 24.24
C PHE A 191 5.78 17.92 24.41
N LEU A 192 6.54 17.90 23.32
CA LEU A 192 8.00 17.76 23.35
C LEU A 192 8.74 19.07 23.63
N ALA A 193 8.25 20.22 23.18
CA ALA A 193 8.92 21.52 23.32
C ALA A 193 9.34 21.89 24.76
N PRO A 194 8.57 21.60 25.82
CA PRO A 194 8.99 21.88 27.19
C PRO A 194 10.25 21.13 27.64
N PHE A 195 10.48 19.94 27.13
CA PHE A 195 11.62 19.08 27.50
C PHE A 195 12.93 19.49 26.81
N ILE A 196 12.86 20.32 25.79
CA ILE A 196 14.00 20.70 24.95
C ILE A 196 14.47 22.12 25.38
N GLY A 197 15.79 22.27 25.59
CA GLY A 197 16.36 23.50 26.08
C GLY A 197 16.83 24.49 25.02
N THR A 198 17.18 24.01 23.82
CA THR A 198 17.77 24.80 22.73
C THR A 198 17.09 24.53 21.40
N SER A 199 17.07 25.53 20.53
CA SER A 199 16.47 25.38 19.17
C SER A 199 17.20 24.35 18.33
N GLY A 200 18.53 24.22 18.46
CA GLY A 200 19.29 23.11 17.84
C GLY A 200 18.90 21.74 18.39
N GLY A 201 18.61 21.64 19.69
CA GLY A 201 18.05 20.42 20.31
C GLY A 201 16.68 20.05 19.75
N ALA A 202 15.84 21.04 19.40
CA ALA A 202 14.56 20.80 18.76
C ALA A 202 14.70 20.16 17.38
N ILE A 203 15.66 20.59 16.58
CA ILE A 203 15.95 20.00 15.27
C ILE A 203 16.39 18.54 15.45
N ASN A 204 17.29 18.26 16.39
CA ASN A 204 17.75 16.88 16.66
C ASN A 204 16.60 15.98 17.15
N ALA A 205 15.75 16.49 18.04
CA ALA A 205 14.55 15.77 18.49
C ALA A 205 13.59 15.50 17.33
N GLY A 206 13.45 16.45 16.39
CA GLY A 206 12.69 16.27 15.17
C GLY A 206 13.21 15.11 14.32
N PHE A 207 14.54 14.97 14.15
CA PHE A 207 15.13 13.82 13.47
C PHE A 207 14.85 12.49 14.16
N VAL A 208 14.88 12.46 15.49
CA VAL A 208 14.52 11.25 16.25
C VAL A 208 13.06 10.87 16.01
N VAL A 209 12.14 11.85 16.09
CA VAL A 209 10.71 11.62 15.80
C VAL A 209 10.53 11.15 14.36
N PHE A 210 11.27 11.70 13.40
CA PHE A 210 11.24 11.27 12.00
C PHE A 210 11.65 9.81 11.86
N ILE A 211 12.79 9.40 12.40
CA ILE A 211 13.28 8.02 12.32
C ILE A 211 12.30 7.05 12.98
N VAL A 212 11.84 7.39 14.18
CA VAL A 212 10.87 6.55 14.91
C VAL A 212 9.55 6.43 14.12
N GLY A 213 9.02 7.55 13.64
CA GLY A 213 7.80 7.55 12.84
C GLY A 213 7.94 6.78 11.52
N TRP A 214 9.11 6.85 10.88
CA TRP A 214 9.39 6.05 9.68
C TRP A 214 9.40 4.54 9.95
N ILE A 215 9.97 4.13 11.10
CA ILE A 215 9.94 2.73 11.55
C ILE A 215 8.50 2.27 11.78
N PHE A 216 7.67 3.08 12.45
CA PHE A 216 6.26 2.77 12.64
C PHE A 216 5.51 2.61 11.31
N GLN A 217 5.73 3.52 10.37
CA GLN A 217 5.15 3.43 9.02
C GLN A 217 5.54 2.13 8.30
N ALA A 218 6.80 1.70 8.43
CA ALA A 218 7.28 0.45 7.87
C ALA A 218 6.62 -0.78 8.52
N ILE A 219 6.43 -0.76 9.85
CA ILE A 219 5.77 -1.86 10.57
C ILE A 219 4.32 -2.02 10.12
N ILE A 220 3.61 -0.91 9.94
CA ILE A 220 2.20 -0.92 9.52
C ILE A 220 2.05 -1.38 8.07
N ALA A 221 3.04 -1.15 7.21
CA ALA A 221 3.03 -1.68 5.86
C ALA A 221 2.92 -3.21 5.82
N PHE A 222 3.29 -3.90 6.90
CA PHE A 222 3.08 -5.34 7.12
C PHE A 222 1.77 -5.67 7.86
N ASP A 223 0.85 -4.72 7.97
CA ASP A 223 -0.45 -4.83 8.66
C ASP A 223 -0.36 -5.18 10.16
N TYR A 224 0.81 -4.98 10.77
CA TYR A 224 0.98 -5.16 12.21
C TYR A 224 0.72 -3.81 12.93
N PRO A 225 -0.02 -3.76 14.05
CA PRO A 225 -0.73 -4.82 14.78
C PRO A 225 -2.21 -4.96 14.38
N TYR A 226 -2.61 -4.45 13.21
CA TYR A 226 -4.01 -4.29 12.79
C TYR A 226 -4.59 -5.50 12.06
N SER A 227 -3.82 -6.58 11.85
CA SER A 227 -4.38 -7.79 11.28
C SER A 227 -5.37 -8.45 12.24
N PRO A 228 -6.41 -9.16 11.74
CA PRO A 228 -7.42 -9.82 12.58
C PRO A 228 -6.84 -10.77 13.63
N GLU A 229 -5.66 -11.31 13.36
CA GLU A 229 -4.95 -12.24 14.24
C GLU A 229 -4.42 -11.53 15.50
N TYR A 230 -4.01 -10.25 15.40
CA TYR A 230 -3.37 -9.51 16.50
C TYR A 230 -4.33 -8.61 17.27
N ILE A 231 -5.39 -8.08 16.64
CA ILE A 231 -6.35 -7.14 17.28
C ILE A 231 -6.95 -7.73 18.55
N GLY A 232 -7.29 -9.04 18.55
CA GLY A 232 -7.84 -9.70 19.71
C GLY A 232 -6.83 -10.11 20.80
N SER A 233 -5.57 -10.31 20.41
CA SER A 233 -4.52 -10.85 21.30
C SER A 233 -3.65 -9.78 21.96
N LEU A 234 -3.51 -8.59 21.34
CA LEU A 234 -2.61 -7.52 21.78
C LEU A 234 -3.29 -6.14 21.86
N PRO A 235 -4.38 -5.98 22.63
CA PRO A 235 -5.13 -4.72 22.64
C PRO A 235 -4.31 -3.53 23.18
N ILE A 236 -3.38 -3.76 24.09
CA ILE A 236 -2.51 -2.71 24.65
C ILE A 236 -1.52 -2.23 23.59
N VAL A 237 -0.94 -3.12 22.81
CA VAL A 237 -0.01 -2.76 21.73
C VAL A 237 -0.73 -1.95 20.67
N THR A 238 -1.91 -2.37 20.25
CA THR A 238 -2.73 -1.63 19.29
C THR A 238 -3.08 -0.22 19.81
N ALA A 239 -3.43 -0.10 21.10
CA ALA A 239 -3.71 1.19 21.72
C ALA A 239 -2.48 2.11 21.78
N ILE A 240 -1.28 1.58 22.05
CA ILE A 240 -0.04 2.35 22.01
C ILE A 240 0.25 2.84 20.59
N PHE A 241 0.11 1.98 19.61
CA PHE A 241 0.32 2.33 18.20
C PHE A 241 -0.66 3.43 17.76
N THR A 242 -1.94 3.33 18.07
CA THR A 242 -2.94 4.37 17.71
C THR A 242 -2.69 5.72 18.38
N LEU A 243 -1.93 5.76 19.48
CA LEU A 243 -1.58 7.01 20.15
C LEU A 243 -0.44 7.76 19.44
N VAL A 244 0.38 7.08 18.64
CA VAL A 244 1.51 7.67 17.93
C VAL A 244 1.04 8.24 16.59
N PRO A 245 1.10 9.57 16.33
CA PRO A 245 0.45 10.19 15.18
C PRO A 245 0.79 9.63 13.79
N PRO A 246 2.02 9.21 13.48
CA PRO A 246 2.36 8.58 12.20
C PRO A 246 1.58 7.31 11.88
N ASP A 247 1.14 6.61 12.90
CA ASP A 247 0.51 5.30 12.82
C ASP A 247 -0.91 5.36 12.23
N PRO A 248 -1.86 6.13 12.80
CA PRO A 248 -3.19 6.30 12.23
C PRO A 248 -3.17 6.86 10.80
N LEU A 249 -2.18 7.70 10.46
CA LEU A 249 -2.00 8.17 9.10
C LEU A 249 -1.66 7.02 8.15
N ALA A 250 -0.69 6.16 8.53
CA ALA A 250 -0.29 5.02 7.71
C ALA A 250 -1.45 4.07 7.48
N LYS A 251 -2.14 3.65 8.56
CA LYS A 251 -3.29 2.75 8.46
C LYS A 251 -4.42 3.37 7.64
N GLY A 252 -4.80 4.62 7.93
CA GLY A 252 -5.84 5.32 7.18
C GLY A 252 -5.52 5.49 5.68
N SER A 253 -4.25 5.74 5.33
CA SER A 253 -3.83 5.85 3.93
C SER A 253 -3.84 4.50 3.20
N ILE A 254 -3.49 3.40 3.88
CA ILE A 254 -3.56 2.04 3.33
C ILE A 254 -5.01 1.64 3.12
N ASP A 255 -5.88 1.82 4.11
CA ASP A 255 -7.30 1.44 4.03
C ASP A 255 -8.03 2.21 2.91
N LEU A 256 -7.78 3.52 2.80
CA LEU A 256 -8.30 4.35 1.70
C LEU A 256 -7.68 4.01 0.34
N GLY A 257 -6.45 3.53 0.31
CA GLY A 257 -5.79 3.09 -0.93
C GLY A 257 -6.31 1.76 -1.45
N MET A 258 -6.93 0.94 -0.59
CA MET A 258 -7.52 -0.36 -0.94
C MET A 258 -9.02 -0.26 -1.27
N ALA A 259 -9.69 0.83 -0.90
CA ALA A 259 -11.10 1.09 -1.21
C ALA A 259 -11.29 1.57 -2.66
#